data_faa70352d4a91f38be8b7a74a013e840
#
_entry.id   faa70352d4a91f38be8b7a74a013e840
#
_cell.length_a   1.000
_cell.length_b   1.000
_cell.length_c   1.000
_cell.angle_alpha   90.00
_cell.angle_beta   90.00
_cell.angle_gamma   90.00
#
_symmetry.space_group_name_H-M   'P 1'
#
loop_
_entity.id
_entity.type
_entity.pdbx_description
1 polymer ?
#
loop_
_entity_poly.entity_id
_entity_poly.type
_entity_poly.pdbx_seq_one_letter_code
_entity_poly.pdbx_strand_id
1 'polypeptide(L)'
;LDMGRGTLYYYFKDQDELFRTCVETYIIEPKQKVLNSVTEDITVEGMIQTMTQYLNHLKEALMTFDNKSINTGNVNSIMFTAYGRFPALHRKAQRLALKEVDLWRKAIYNSQRAGLIKHGIDVDQIALMFAHIKNSYDSGLGRTQMNFQLLEKTYYALYNLLKKK
;
A
#
# COMPACT_ATOMS: atom_id res chain seq x y z
N LEU A 1 22.27 10.77 -11.25
CA LEU A 1 22.49 10.16 -12.56
C LEU A 1 22.55 11.28 -13.59
N ASP A 2 23.78 11.59 -14.04
CA ASP A 2 24.04 12.57 -15.09
C ASP A 2 23.80 11.90 -16.46
N MET A 3 22.58 11.39 -16.66
CA MET A 3 22.19 10.77 -17.92
C MET A 3 21.57 11.84 -18.82
N GLY A 4 22.25 12.14 -19.93
CA GLY A 4 21.70 13.04 -20.96
C GLY A 4 20.37 12.52 -21.52
N ARG A 5 19.51 13.41 -21.98
CA ARG A 5 18.20 13.07 -22.59
C ARG A 5 18.30 11.95 -23.65
N GLY A 6 19.36 11.93 -24.43
CA GLY A 6 19.59 10.90 -25.46
C GLY A 6 19.73 9.48 -24.91
N THR A 7 20.25 9.31 -23.71
CA THR A 7 20.39 8.00 -23.07
C THR A 7 19.05 7.42 -22.63
N LEU A 8 18.10 8.25 -22.21
CA LEU A 8 16.76 7.79 -21.84
C LEU A 8 16.00 7.23 -23.04
N TYR A 9 16.09 7.86 -24.21
CA TYR A 9 15.43 7.39 -25.43
C TYR A 9 16.05 6.13 -26.06
N TYR A 10 17.24 5.72 -25.57
CA TYR A 10 17.79 4.41 -25.93
C TYR A 10 17.05 3.25 -25.22
N TYR A 11 16.59 3.49 -23.99
CA TYR A 11 15.92 2.46 -23.16
C TYR A 11 14.39 2.53 -23.23
N PHE A 12 13.82 3.69 -23.51
CA PHE A 12 12.38 3.92 -23.52
C PHE A 12 11.95 4.58 -24.83
N LYS A 13 10.94 4.01 -25.45
CA LYS A 13 10.39 4.49 -26.72
C LYS A 13 9.92 5.96 -26.63
N ASP A 14 9.29 6.30 -25.51
CA ASP A 14 8.73 7.62 -25.25
C ASP A 14 8.60 7.88 -23.73
N GLN A 15 8.17 9.09 -23.39
CA GLN A 15 7.96 9.47 -21.98
C GLN A 15 6.85 8.68 -21.30
N ASP A 16 5.85 8.21 -22.03
CA ASP A 16 4.75 7.43 -21.49
C ASP A 16 5.22 6.05 -21.06
N GLU A 17 6.09 5.42 -21.85
CA GLU A 17 6.69 4.15 -21.48
C GLU A 17 7.58 4.29 -20.24
N LEU A 18 8.42 5.32 -20.19
CA LEU A 18 9.23 5.63 -19.00
C LEU A 18 8.35 5.83 -17.79
N PHE A 19 7.33 6.69 -17.87
CA PHE A 19 6.45 7.00 -16.76
C PHE A 19 5.69 5.76 -16.26
N ARG A 20 5.11 4.98 -17.18
CA ARG A 20 4.44 3.73 -16.88
C ARG A 20 5.37 2.75 -16.18
N THR A 21 6.58 2.56 -16.70
CA THR A 21 7.59 1.64 -16.14
C THR A 21 8.00 2.07 -14.73
N CYS A 22 8.22 3.35 -14.50
CA CYS A 22 8.53 3.87 -13.16
C CYS A 22 7.41 3.57 -12.16
N VAL A 23 6.15 3.86 -12.51
CA VAL A 23 5.01 3.57 -11.63
C VAL A 23 4.87 2.06 -11.37
N GLU A 24 5.03 1.25 -12.40
CA GLU A 24 4.96 -0.20 -12.27
C GLU A 24 6.05 -0.75 -11.36
N THR A 25 7.31 -0.40 -11.63
CA THR A 25 8.47 -0.93 -10.91
C THR A 25 8.55 -0.44 -9.46
N TYR A 26 8.27 0.83 -9.20
CA TYR A 26 8.48 1.41 -7.86
C TYR A 26 7.23 1.42 -6.96
N ILE A 27 6.03 1.23 -7.52
CA ILE A 27 4.79 1.30 -6.74
C ILE A 27 3.98 0.00 -6.83
N ILE A 28 3.73 -0.50 -8.04
CA ILE A 28 2.82 -1.63 -8.23
C ILE A 28 3.49 -2.97 -7.90
N GLU A 29 4.69 -3.23 -8.43
CA GLU A 29 5.40 -4.50 -8.21
C GLU A 29 5.78 -4.75 -6.76
N PRO A 30 6.30 -3.77 -5.99
CA PRO A 30 6.59 -3.97 -4.58
C PRO A 30 5.34 -4.37 -3.79
N LYS A 31 4.20 -3.71 -4.04
CA LYS A 31 2.92 -4.09 -3.43
C LYS A 31 2.52 -5.52 -3.82
N GLN A 32 2.63 -5.86 -5.09
CA GLN A 32 2.31 -7.21 -5.58
C GLN A 32 3.17 -8.27 -4.91
N LYS A 33 4.48 -8.04 -4.77
CA LYS A 33 5.42 -8.96 -4.12
C LYS A 33 5.02 -9.20 -2.66
N VAL A 34 4.73 -8.14 -1.92
CA VAL A 34 4.32 -8.24 -0.51
C VAL A 34 3.00 -8.98 -0.36
N LEU A 35 1.97 -8.65 -1.16
CA LEU A 35 0.69 -9.35 -1.08
C LEU A 35 0.78 -10.83 -1.52
N ASN A 36 1.77 -11.17 -2.36
CA ASN A 36 2.02 -12.56 -2.76
C ASN A 36 2.80 -13.37 -1.72
N SER A 37 3.54 -12.73 -0.82
CA SER A 37 4.32 -13.39 0.24
C SER A 37 3.50 -13.68 1.50
N VAL A 38 2.27 -13.18 1.59
CA VAL A 38 1.40 -13.43 2.75
C VAL A 38 1.01 -14.90 2.82
N THR A 39 1.24 -15.52 3.98
CA THR A 39 0.96 -16.94 4.23
C THR A 39 -0.52 -17.23 4.48
N GLU A 40 -0.91 -18.51 4.38
CA GLU A 40 -2.31 -18.93 4.56
C GLU A 40 -2.81 -18.76 6.00
N ASP A 41 -1.92 -18.83 6.97
CA ASP A 41 -2.20 -18.75 8.41
C ASP A 41 -2.06 -17.32 8.99
N ILE A 42 -1.89 -16.32 8.12
CA ILE A 42 -1.71 -14.93 8.53
C ILE A 42 -2.78 -14.48 9.54
N THR A 43 -2.36 -13.82 10.61
CA THR A 43 -3.24 -13.18 11.60
C THR A 43 -3.37 -11.67 11.33
N VAL A 44 -4.32 -11.01 11.99
CA VAL A 44 -4.45 -9.54 11.91
C VAL A 44 -3.15 -8.84 12.30
N GLU A 45 -2.50 -9.29 13.37
CA GLU A 45 -1.23 -8.71 13.80
C GLU A 45 -0.12 -8.92 12.77
N GLY A 46 0.01 -10.13 12.22
CA GLY A 46 0.95 -10.42 11.15
C GLY A 46 0.69 -9.58 9.90
N MET A 47 -0.57 -9.37 9.54
CA MET A 47 -0.92 -8.52 8.41
C MET A 47 -0.58 -7.04 8.66
N ILE A 48 -0.79 -6.53 9.88
CA ILE A 48 -0.35 -5.18 10.28
C ILE A 48 1.16 -5.04 10.09
N GLN A 49 1.95 -5.98 10.61
CA GLN A 49 3.40 -5.98 10.49
C GLN A 49 3.84 -6.00 9.02
N THR A 50 3.24 -6.87 8.20
CA THR A 50 3.52 -6.97 6.77
C THR A 50 3.26 -5.65 6.05
N MET A 51 2.12 -5.02 6.31
CA MET A 51 1.77 -3.75 5.67
C MET A 51 2.65 -2.59 6.15
N THR A 52 2.99 -2.55 7.45
CA THR A 52 3.89 -1.52 8.00
C THR A 52 5.29 -1.64 7.41
N GLN A 53 5.84 -2.85 7.30
CA GLN A 53 7.13 -3.10 6.66
C GLN A 53 7.12 -2.66 5.18
N TYR A 54 6.09 -3.03 4.43
CA TYR A 54 5.94 -2.59 3.04
C TYR A 54 5.95 -1.07 2.91
N LEU A 55 5.22 -0.36 3.76
CA LEU A 55 5.15 1.10 3.71
C LEU A 55 6.49 1.76 4.10
N ASN A 56 7.23 1.17 5.04
CA ASN A 56 8.57 1.64 5.39
C ASN A 56 9.55 1.46 4.21
N HIS A 57 9.54 0.30 3.54
CA HIS A 57 10.36 0.08 2.34
C HIS A 57 9.98 1.02 1.19
N LEU A 58 8.69 1.26 1.00
CA LEU A 58 8.22 2.23 0.00
C LEU A 58 8.74 3.63 0.30
N LYS A 59 8.70 4.04 1.57
CA LYS A 59 9.26 5.32 2.01
C LYS A 59 10.74 5.41 1.70
N GLU A 60 11.53 4.42 2.08
CA GLU A 60 12.97 4.38 1.85
C GLU A 60 13.30 4.46 0.35
N ALA A 61 12.62 3.65 -0.47
CA ALA A 61 12.80 3.67 -1.92
C ALA A 61 12.50 5.03 -2.55
N LEU A 62 11.48 5.72 -2.05
CA LEU A 62 11.09 7.04 -2.57
C LEU A 62 11.96 8.18 -2.01
N MET A 63 12.55 8.05 -0.82
CA MET A 63 13.41 9.07 -0.21
C MET A 63 14.83 9.08 -0.76
N THR A 64 15.30 8.01 -1.39
CA THR A 64 16.67 7.88 -1.91
C THR A 64 16.95 8.82 -3.09
N PHE A 65 15.96 9.46 -3.66
CA PHE A 65 16.11 10.20 -4.92
C PHE A 65 16.52 11.67 -4.80
N ASP A 66 16.53 12.33 -3.66
CA ASP A 66 17.01 13.73 -3.60
C ASP A 66 17.08 14.35 -2.18
N ASN A 67 17.22 13.62 -1.09
CA ASN A 67 17.14 14.17 0.28
C ASN A 67 15.92 15.09 0.57
N LYS A 68 15.00 15.20 -0.37
CA LYS A 68 13.75 15.94 -0.23
C LYS A 68 12.65 14.95 0.15
N SER A 69 11.97 15.24 1.24
CA SER A 69 10.79 14.47 1.64
C SER A 69 9.78 14.40 0.50
N ILE A 70 9.59 13.20 -0.06
CA ILE A 70 8.52 13.00 -1.03
C ILE A 70 7.20 13.17 -0.30
N ASN A 71 6.46 14.17 -0.72
CA ASN A 71 5.10 14.42 -0.26
C ASN A 71 4.19 13.29 -0.76
N THR A 72 3.47 12.63 0.14
CA THR A 72 2.48 11.60 -0.20
C THR A 72 1.41 12.11 -1.17
N GLY A 73 1.06 13.40 -1.11
CA GLY A 73 0.20 14.03 -2.10
C GLY A 73 0.76 13.95 -3.52
N ASN A 74 2.09 14.02 -3.68
CA ASN A 74 2.72 13.87 -4.99
C ASN A 74 2.63 12.43 -5.50
N VAL A 75 2.79 11.43 -4.61
CA VAL A 75 2.65 10.01 -4.98
C VAL A 75 1.22 9.72 -5.43
N ASN A 76 0.21 10.21 -4.71
CA ASN A 76 -1.18 10.05 -5.09
C ASN A 76 -1.49 10.75 -6.42
N SER A 77 -0.98 11.96 -6.64
CA SER A 77 -1.12 12.67 -7.91
C SER A 77 -0.50 11.89 -9.09
N ILE A 78 0.70 11.31 -8.88
CA ILE A 78 1.35 10.43 -9.86
C ILE A 78 0.46 9.22 -10.16
N MET A 79 -0.09 8.58 -9.12
CA MET A 79 -0.96 7.41 -9.28
C MET A 79 -2.25 7.74 -10.02
N PHE A 80 -2.94 8.84 -9.67
CA PHE A 80 -4.14 9.28 -10.40
C PHE A 80 -3.85 9.59 -11.86
N THR A 81 -2.74 10.27 -12.13
CA THR A 81 -2.30 10.54 -13.50
C THR A 81 -2.02 9.25 -14.27
N ALA A 82 -1.31 8.29 -13.65
CA ALA A 82 -1.00 7.00 -14.27
C ALA A 82 -2.27 6.19 -14.55
N TYR A 83 -3.24 6.19 -13.64
CA TYR A 83 -4.49 5.45 -13.84
C TYR A 83 -5.35 6.05 -14.95
N GLY A 84 -5.38 7.37 -15.07
CA GLY A 84 -6.07 8.04 -16.18
C GLY A 84 -5.42 7.76 -17.54
N ARG A 85 -4.08 7.70 -17.60
CA ARG A 85 -3.32 7.50 -18.86
C ARG A 85 -3.19 6.04 -19.27
N PHE A 86 -3.12 5.10 -18.30
CA PHE A 86 -2.84 3.68 -18.53
C PHE A 86 -3.90 2.76 -17.92
N PRO A 87 -5.02 2.49 -18.64
CA PRO A 87 -6.10 1.65 -18.11
C PRO A 87 -5.67 0.24 -17.68
N ALA A 88 -4.65 -0.34 -18.30
CA ALA A 88 -4.10 -1.64 -17.90
C ALA A 88 -3.45 -1.59 -16.51
N LEU A 89 -2.73 -0.50 -16.21
CA LEU A 89 -2.12 -0.27 -14.91
C LEU A 89 -3.19 -0.06 -13.83
N HIS A 90 -4.23 0.70 -14.16
CA HIS A 90 -5.38 0.88 -13.27
C HIS A 90 -6.05 -0.45 -12.91
N ARG A 91 -6.33 -1.31 -13.90
CA ARG A 91 -6.89 -2.65 -13.65
C ARG A 91 -5.96 -3.51 -12.79
N LYS A 92 -4.63 -3.42 -12.98
CA LYS A 92 -3.65 -4.14 -12.14
C LYS A 92 -3.71 -3.63 -10.68
N ALA A 93 -3.76 -2.33 -10.48
CA ALA A 93 -3.88 -1.71 -9.16
C ALA A 93 -5.20 -2.08 -8.45
N GLN A 94 -6.32 -2.08 -9.18
CA GLN A 94 -7.62 -2.52 -8.64
C GLN A 94 -7.59 -3.98 -8.17
N ARG A 95 -7.01 -4.89 -8.96
CA ARG A 95 -6.86 -6.30 -8.54
C ARG A 95 -6.02 -6.45 -7.28
N LEU A 96 -4.95 -5.67 -7.14
CA LEU A 96 -4.14 -5.67 -5.92
C LEU A 96 -4.89 -5.11 -4.71
N ALA A 97 -5.73 -4.10 -4.91
CA ALA A 97 -6.58 -3.56 -3.84
C ALA A 97 -7.61 -4.60 -3.37
N LEU A 98 -8.28 -5.30 -4.28
CA LEU A 98 -9.20 -6.39 -3.94
C LEU A 98 -8.49 -7.53 -3.22
N LYS A 99 -7.31 -7.95 -3.72
CA LYS A 99 -6.50 -8.96 -3.06
C LYS A 99 -6.11 -8.55 -1.63
N GLU A 100 -5.76 -7.31 -1.41
CA GLU A 100 -5.45 -6.78 -0.07
C GLU A 100 -6.64 -6.94 0.88
N VAL A 101 -7.86 -6.59 0.44
CA VAL A 101 -9.08 -6.77 1.22
C VAL A 101 -9.32 -8.25 1.55
N ASP A 102 -9.13 -9.15 0.58
CA ASP A 102 -9.28 -10.59 0.80
C ASP A 102 -8.27 -11.15 1.81
N LEU A 103 -7.04 -10.64 1.80
CA LEU A 103 -6.02 -11.01 2.78
C LEU A 103 -6.38 -10.50 4.19
N TRP A 104 -6.96 -9.31 4.31
CA TRP A 104 -7.49 -8.82 5.58
C TRP A 104 -8.65 -9.69 6.09
N ARG A 105 -9.60 -10.11 5.22
CA ARG A 105 -10.65 -11.07 5.60
C ARG A 105 -10.05 -12.36 6.15
N LYS A 106 -9.08 -12.94 5.41
CA LYS A 106 -8.38 -14.15 5.84
C LYS A 106 -7.73 -13.97 7.20
N ALA A 107 -7.00 -12.88 7.41
CA ALA A 107 -6.34 -12.55 8.67
C ALA A 107 -7.33 -12.44 9.84
N ILE A 108 -8.51 -11.84 9.60
CA ILE A 108 -9.58 -11.74 10.60
C ILE A 108 -10.12 -13.12 10.93
N TYR A 109 -10.47 -13.96 9.94
CA TYR A 109 -10.96 -15.32 10.19
C TYR A 109 -9.92 -16.18 10.93
N ASN A 110 -8.66 -16.11 10.55
CA ASN A 110 -7.59 -16.84 11.25
C ASN A 110 -7.47 -16.38 12.71
N SER A 111 -7.54 -15.07 12.96
CA SER A 111 -7.49 -14.51 14.31
C SER A 111 -8.70 -14.88 15.16
N GLN A 112 -9.89 -15.00 14.55
CA GLN A 112 -11.09 -15.52 15.23
C GLN A 112 -10.93 -17.00 15.61
N ARG A 113 -10.45 -17.83 14.68
CA ARG A 113 -10.19 -19.27 14.95
C ARG A 113 -9.15 -19.47 16.05
N ALA A 114 -8.15 -18.60 16.09
CA ALA A 114 -7.12 -18.61 17.14
C ALA A 114 -7.61 -18.01 18.48
N GLY A 115 -8.85 -17.53 18.57
CA GLY A 115 -9.39 -16.91 19.79
C GLY A 115 -8.81 -15.55 20.13
N LEU A 116 -8.10 -14.90 19.20
CA LEU A 116 -7.43 -13.60 19.43
C LEU A 116 -8.39 -12.42 19.34
N ILE A 117 -9.43 -12.52 18.53
CA ILE A 117 -10.43 -11.47 18.33
C ILE A 117 -11.85 -12.00 18.49
N LYS A 118 -12.80 -11.08 18.69
CA LYS A 118 -14.22 -11.36 18.92
C LYS A 118 -14.85 -12.01 17.69
N HIS A 119 -15.82 -12.90 17.97
CA HIS A 119 -16.83 -13.30 16.97
C HIS A 119 -17.97 -12.27 16.92
N GLY A 120 -18.82 -12.36 15.90
CA GLY A 120 -19.99 -11.48 15.77
C GLY A 120 -19.68 -10.07 15.26
N ILE A 121 -18.52 -9.88 14.62
CA ILE A 121 -18.16 -8.66 13.90
C ILE A 121 -18.48 -8.82 12.40
N ASP A 122 -18.79 -7.73 11.73
CA ASP A 122 -18.86 -7.68 10.27
C ASP A 122 -17.46 -7.75 9.66
N VAL A 123 -17.04 -8.94 9.28
CA VAL A 123 -15.68 -9.21 8.77
C VAL A 123 -15.41 -8.43 7.49
N ASP A 124 -16.39 -8.27 6.61
CA ASP A 124 -16.24 -7.54 5.35
C ASP A 124 -15.97 -6.06 5.59
N GLN A 125 -16.77 -5.43 6.46
CA GLN A 125 -16.58 -4.02 6.79
C GLN A 125 -15.25 -3.78 7.53
N ILE A 126 -14.89 -4.64 8.46
CA ILE A 126 -13.62 -4.54 9.18
C ILE A 126 -12.42 -4.72 8.22
N ALA A 127 -12.49 -5.67 7.28
CA ALA A 127 -11.44 -5.86 6.27
C ALA A 127 -11.27 -4.62 5.38
N LEU A 128 -12.38 -4.02 4.95
CA LEU A 128 -12.36 -2.74 4.21
C LEU A 128 -11.76 -1.60 5.05
N MET A 129 -12.10 -1.51 6.34
CA MET A 129 -11.52 -0.49 7.22
C MET A 129 -10.01 -0.64 7.30
N PHE A 130 -9.47 -1.85 7.53
CA PHE A 130 -8.04 -2.11 7.54
C PHE A 130 -7.37 -1.74 6.21
N ALA A 131 -7.93 -2.16 5.08
CA ALA A 131 -7.38 -1.90 3.75
C ALA A 131 -7.35 -0.39 3.43
N HIS A 132 -8.29 0.39 3.97
CA HIS A 132 -8.44 1.81 3.69
C HIS A 132 -7.77 2.75 4.71
N ILE A 133 -7.29 2.25 5.86
CA ILE A 133 -6.62 3.09 6.87
C ILE A 133 -5.54 3.97 6.25
N LYS A 134 -4.67 3.43 5.38
CA LYS A 134 -3.61 4.21 4.74
C LYS A 134 -4.16 5.33 3.83
N ASN A 135 -5.27 5.09 3.13
CA ASN A 135 -5.84 6.07 2.20
C ASN A 135 -6.39 7.30 2.93
N SER A 136 -6.85 7.13 4.17
CA SER A 136 -7.33 8.21 5.03
C SER A 136 -6.20 9.18 5.42
N TYR A 137 -4.97 8.69 5.52
CA TYR A 137 -3.81 9.51 5.84
C TYR A 137 -3.29 10.30 4.65
N ASP A 138 -3.52 9.78 3.44
CA ASP A 138 -3.02 10.39 2.22
C ASP A 138 -3.88 11.57 1.75
N SER A 139 -5.17 11.57 2.05
CA SER A 139 -6.13 12.43 1.36
C SER A 139 -6.72 13.59 2.18
N GLY A 140 -6.57 13.61 3.50
CA GLY A 140 -7.53 14.40 4.27
C GLY A 140 -7.01 15.48 5.19
N LEU A 141 -5.77 15.51 5.62
CA LEU A 141 -5.36 16.35 6.72
C LEU A 141 -4.35 17.47 6.37
N GLY A 142 -4.14 17.75 5.07
CA GLY A 142 -3.20 18.80 4.65
C GLY A 142 -1.76 18.58 5.12
N ARG A 143 -1.45 17.39 5.64
CA ARG A 143 -0.12 17.04 6.10
C ARG A 143 0.73 16.63 4.91
N THR A 144 1.83 17.32 4.74
CA THR A 144 2.75 17.14 3.64
C THR A 144 3.62 15.87 3.75
N GLN A 145 3.52 15.13 4.86
CA GLN A 145 4.31 13.91 5.11
C GLN A 145 3.47 12.83 5.77
N MET A 146 3.57 11.60 5.25
CA MET A 146 2.96 10.42 5.89
C MET A 146 3.65 10.14 7.22
N ASN A 147 2.89 10.16 8.31
CA ASN A 147 3.38 9.76 9.61
C ASN A 147 3.17 8.25 9.80
N PHE A 148 4.20 7.46 9.49
CA PHE A 148 4.16 6.00 9.57
C PHE A 148 3.90 5.48 10.97
N GLN A 149 4.40 6.15 12.02
CA GLN A 149 4.12 5.77 13.40
C GLN A 149 2.65 5.97 13.75
N LEU A 150 2.04 7.04 13.26
CA LEU A 150 0.62 7.29 13.48
C LEU A 150 -0.24 6.29 12.70
N LEU A 151 0.17 5.92 11.49
CA LEU A 151 -0.50 4.89 10.68
C LEU A 151 -0.47 3.54 11.39
N GLU A 152 0.68 3.11 11.87
CA GLU A 152 0.82 1.88 12.64
C GLU A 152 -0.04 1.90 13.92
N LYS A 153 0.00 3.00 14.68
CA LYS A 153 -0.87 3.19 15.85
C LYS A 153 -2.36 3.07 15.50
N THR A 154 -2.77 3.55 14.33
CA THR A 154 -4.16 3.44 13.88
C THR A 154 -4.56 2.00 13.55
N TYR A 155 -3.68 1.24 12.90
CA TYR A 155 -3.89 -0.19 12.71
C TYR A 155 -4.06 -0.92 14.04
N TYR A 156 -3.16 -0.69 14.99
CA TYR A 156 -3.25 -1.32 16.31
C TYR A 156 -4.44 -0.82 17.14
N ALA A 157 -4.86 0.44 17.00
CA ALA A 157 -6.07 0.93 17.66
C ALA A 157 -7.31 0.16 17.21
N LEU A 158 -7.48 -0.02 15.88
CA LEU A 158 -8.57 -0.85 15.35
C LEU A 158 -8.47 -2.30 15.82
N TYR A 159 -7.28 -2.90 15.74
CA TYR A 159 -7.06 -4.26 16.22
C TYR A 159 -7.41 -4.44 17.70
N ASN A 160 -7.01 -3.50 18.57
CA ASN A 160 -7.28 -3.56 20.00
C ASN A 160 -8.79 -3.48 20.33
N LEU A 161 -9.58 -2.77 19.52
CA LEU A 161 -11.05 -2.78 19.64
C LEU A 161 -11.67 -4.16 19.34
N LEU A 162 -10.98 -4.96 18.52
CA LEU A 162 -11.44 -6.28 18.11
C LEU A 162 -10.98 -7.39 19.07
N LYS A 163 -9.92 -7.19 19.85
CA LYS A 163 -9.38 -8.20 20.77
C LYS A 163 -10.44 -8.74 21.71
N LYS A 164 -10.39 -10.04 21.94
CA LYS A 164 -11.17 -10.69 22.98
C LYS A 164 -10.62 -10.20 24.33
N LYS A 165 -11.52 -9.71 25.18
CA LYS A 165 -11.18 -9.38 26.58
C LYS A 165 -10.98 -10.65 27.38
#